data_2dfe4728d69bf81955a960852da3f319
#
_entry.id   2dfe4728d69bf81955a960852da3f319
#
_cell.length_a   1.000
_cell.length_b   1.000
_cell.length_c   1.000
_cell.angle_alpha   90.00
_cell.angle_beta   90.00
_cell.angle_gamma   90.00
#
_symmetry.space_group_name_H-M   'P 1'
#
loop_
_entity.id
_entity.type
_entity.pdbx_description
1 polymer ?
#
loop_
_entity_poly.entity_id
_entity_poly.type
_entity_poly.pdbx_seq_one_letter_code
_entity_poly.pdbx_strand_id
1 'polypeptide(L)'
;MKSRIVAGALILAVMGSLSFRVMDSRIVKKRLFSSNPVGVVYLLVDKTDYELQVYDDEGWYATYPVVFGNKSLGDKMVEGDRKTPEGSFKIINKRPHQKWHKIMGLDYPTKESWEKFRQRKAKGIIPATARIGGGIAIHGTWPNDDLVVDDYTNWTQGCIALRNEDLDEIFTYVPIGTKVTIRK
;
A
#
# COMPACT_ATOMS: atom_id res chain seq x y z
N MET A 1 -25.10 -72.18 30.77
CA MET A 1 -25.49 -70.85 30.30
C MET A 1 -24.25 -69.96 30.29
N LYS A 2 -23.72 -69.66 29.10
CA LYS A 2 -22.49 -68.84 28.91
C LYS A 2 -22.89 -67.45 28.52
N SER A 3 -22.65 -66.48 29.39
CA SER A 3 -22.83 -65.06 29.12
C SER A 3 -21.63 -64.53 28.31
N ARG A 4 -21.90 -63.95 27.13
CA ARG A 4 -20.91 -63.29 26.30
C ARG A 4 -20.96 -61.79 26.62
N ILE A 5 -19.87 -61.30 27.16
CA ILE A 5 -19.64 -59.85 27.35
C ILE A 5 -19.09 -59.31 26.02
N VAL A 6 -19.85 -58.42 25.38
CA VAL A 6 -19.40 -57.71 24.20
C VAL A 6 -18.75 -56.42 24.69
N ALA A 7 -17.44 -56.33 24.55
CA ALA A 7 -16.69 -55.12 24.82
C ALA A 7 -16.81 -54.17 23.61
N GLY A 8 -17.59 -53.11 23.76
CA GLY A 8 -17.67 -52.05 22.78
C GLY A 8 -16.43 -51.15 22.89
N ALA A 9 -15.62 -51.15 21.86
CA ALA A 9 -14.48 -50.21 21.75
C ALA A 9 -15.02 -48.86 21.29
N LEU A 10 -14.93 -47.86 22.20
CA LEU A 10 -15.23 -46.46 21.89
C LEU A 10 -14.02 -45.85 21.20
N ILE A 11 -14.11 -45.72 19.88
CA ILE A 11 -13.10 -44.97 19.09
C ILE A 11 -13.41 -43.46 19.24
N LEU A 12 -12.66 -42.79 20.10
CA LEU A 12 -12.63 -41.32 20.14
C LEU A 12 -11.86 -40.82 18.93
N ALA A 13 -12.62 -40.36 17.92
CA ALA A 13 -12.05 -39.61 16.82
C ALA A 13 -11.69 -38.20 17.31
N VAL A 14 -10.42 -37.98 17.66
CA VAL A 14 -9.87 -36.64 17.86
C VAL A 14 -9.78 -35.96 16.50
N MET A 15 -10.82 -35.23 16.12
CA MET A 15 -10.77 -34.28 15.01
C MET A 15 -9.92 -33.10 15.45
N GLY A 16 -8.62 -33.22 15.30
CA GLY A 16 -7.72 -32.10 15.35
C GLY A 16 -8.08 -31.13 14.23
N SER A 17 -8.73 -30.01 14.56
CA SER A 17 -8.88 -28.90 13.65
C SER A 17 -7.50 -28.36 13.34
N LEU A 18 -6.88 -28.81 12.25
CA LEU A 18 -5.78 -28.10 11.62
C LEU A 18 -6.36 -26.78 11.14
N SER A 19 -6.23 -25.75 11.98
CA SER A 19 -6.35 -24.37 11.51
C SER A 19 -5.18 -24.14 10.55
N PHE A 20 -5.40 -24.39 9.27
CA PHE A 20 -4.59 -23.79 8.21
C PHE A 20 -4.76 -22.27 8.38
N ARG A 21 -3.86 -21.63 9.08
CA ARG A 21 -3.59 -20.23 8.82
C ARG A 21 -3.10 -20.21 7.37
N VAL A 22 -4.00 -19.86 6.46
CA VAL A 22 -3.61 -19.35 5.16
C VAL A 22 -2.68 -18.18 5.51
N MET A 23 -1.38 -18.37 5.36
CA MET A 23 -0.45 -17.25 5.27
C MET A 23 -0.99 -16.48 4.08
N ASP A 24 -1.60 -15.34 4.37
CA ASP A 24 -2.04 -14.38 3.36
C ASP A 24 -0.74 -13.83 2.75
N SER A 25 -0.21 -14.64 1.81
CA SER A 25 0.93 -14.21 1.02
C SER A 25 0.43 -12.99 0.25
N ARG A 26 1.06 -11.85 0.46
CA ARG A 26 0.74 -10.61 -0.25
C ARG A 26 1.00 -10.81 -1.74
N ILE A 27 -0.04 -11.24 -2.43
CA ILE A 27 0.01 -11.63 -3.84
C ILE A 27 -0.40 -10.42 -4.66
N VAL A 28 0.39 -10.13 -5.69
CA VAL A 28 -0.04 -9.24 -6.77
C VAL A 28 -1.23 -9.87 -7.48
N LYS A 29 -2.34 -9.14 -7.55
CA LYS A 29 -3.55 -9.55 -8.27
C LYS A 29 -3.59 -8.81 -9.59
N LYS A 30 -3.87 -9.51 -10.70
CA LYS A 30 -3.97 -8.90 -12.04
C LYS A 30 -5.21 -9.41 -12.78
N ARG A 31 -5.72 -8.59 -13.67
CA ARG A 31 -6.77 -8.98 -14.63
C ARG A 31 -6.24 -10.09 -15.51
N LEU A 32 -7.04 -11.16 -15.62
CA LEU A 32 -6.70 -12.32 -16.45
C LEU A 32 -6.64 -11.91 -17.94
N PHE A 33 -5.70 -12.52 -18.67
CA PHE A 33 -5.51 -12.34 -20.11
C PHE A 33 -5.10 -10.94 -20.59
N SER A 34 -4.66 -10.07 -19.70
CA SER A 34 -4.13 -8.76 -20.07
C SER A 34 -2.65 -8.65 -19.73
N SER A 35 -1.82 -8.40 -20.75
CA SER A 35 -0.37 -8.22 -20.58
C SER A 35 0.02 -6.79 -20.18
N ASN A 36 -0.78 -5.80 -20.58
CA ASN A 36 -0.58 -4.39 -20.30
C ASN A 36 -1.92 -3.67 -20.05
N PRO A 37 -1.93 -2.55 -19.30
CA PRO A 37 -3.11 -1.71 -19.19
C PRO A 37 -3.53 -1.11 -20.53
N VAL A 38 -4.83 -0.86 -20.71
CA VAL A 38 -5.42 -0.31 -21.93
C VAL A 38 -5.77 1.17 -21.72
N GLY A 39 -5.27 2.05 -22.60
CA GLY A 39 -5.63 3.46 -22.60
C GLY A 39 -5.08 4.26 -21.40
N VAL A 40 -5.96 5.03 -20.73
CA VAL A 40 -5.54 5.95 -19.65
C VAL A 40 -5.44 5.22 -18.31
N VAL A 41 -4.25 5.27 -17.72
CA VAL A 41 -4.00 4.65 -16.40
C VAL A 41 -4.20 5.68 -15.28
N TYR A 42 -4.81 5.23 -14.17
CA TYR A 42 -4.80 5.95 -12.91
C TYR A 42 -4.55 5.00 -11.73
N LEU A 43 -4.04 5.56 -10.62
CA LEU A 43 -3.69 4.81 -9.43
C LEU A 43 -4.61 5.17 -8.27
N LEU A 44 -5.00 4.16 -7.49
CA LEU A 44 -5.70 4.31 -6.23
C LEU A 44 -4.87 3.64 -5.12
N VAL A 45 -4.43 4.42 -4.15
CA VAL A 45 -3.76 3.91 -2.95
C VAL A 45 -4.79 3.82 -1.83
N ASP A 46 -5.13 2.61 -1.41
CA ASP A 46 -5.95 2.34 -0.24
C ASP A 46 -5.05 2.02 0.96
N LYS A 47 -5.04 2.93 1.93
CA LYS A 47 -4.17 2.79 3.10
C LYS A 47 -4.66 1.72 4.07
N THR A 48 -5.98 1.53 4.15
CA THR A 48 -6.57 0.54 5.04
C THR A 48 -6.20 -0.88 4.64
N ASP A 49 -6.24 -1.13 3.33
CA ASP A 49 -5.95 -2.45 2.79
C ASP A 49 -4.47 -2.65 2.47
N TYR A 50 -3.64 -1.60 2.61
CA TYR A 50 -2.22 -1.62 2.25
C TYR A 50 -2.02 -2.00 0.78
N GLU A 51 -2.83 -1.41 -0.10
CA GLU A 51 -2.85 -1.72 -1.52
C GLU A 51 -2.63 -0.48 -2.39
N LEU A 52 -1.93 -0.67 -3.51
CA LEU A 52 -1.91 0.22 -4.66
C LEU A 52 -2.65 -0.49 -5.79
N GLN A 53 -3.79 0.04 -6.18
CA GLN A 53 -4.62 -0.48 -7.24
C GLN A 53 -4.40 0.33 -8.52
N VAL A 54 -4.28 -0.35 -9.63
CA VAL A 54 -4.15 0.21 -10.97
C VAL A 54 -5.46 0.03 -11.72
N TYR A 55 -5.92 1.10 -12.33
CA TYR A 55 -7.10 1.11 -13.19
C TYR A 55 -6.72 1.64 -14.56
N ASP A 56 -7.43 1.19 -15.57
CA ASP A 56 -7.33 1.62 -16.96
C ASP A 56 -8.72 1.87 -17.57
N ASP A 57 -8.82 2.06 -18.88
CA ASP A 57 -10.10 2.34 -19.56
C ASP A 57 -11.10 1.16 -19.47
N GLU A 58 -10.64 -0.05 -19.17
CA GLU A 58 -11.47 -1.23 -18.96
C GLU A 58 -11.79 -1.52 -17.48
N GLY A 59 -11.35 -0.65 -16.56
CA GLY A 59 -11.58 -0.76 -15.13
C GLY A 59 -10.36 -1.23 -14.35
N TRP A 60 -10.57 -2.07 -13.33
CA TRP A 60 -9.47 -2.57 -12.50
C TRP A 60 -8.52 -3.47 -13.31
N TYR A 61 -7.23 -3.14 -13.25
CA TYR A 61 -6.16 -3.88 -13.93
C TYR A 61 -5.34 -4.73 -12.98
N ALA A 62 -4.79 -4.14 -11.91
CA ALA A 62 -3.91 -4.84 -10.98
C ALA A 62 -3.97 -4.25 -9.57
N THR A 63 -3.54 -5.04 -8.58
CA THR A 63 -3.37 -4.62 -7.19
C THR A 63 -2.01 -5.09 -6.69
N TYR A 64 -1.25 -4.18 -6.08
CA TYR A 64 0.08 -4.40 -5.53
C TYR A 64 0.09 -4.10 -4.04
N PRO A 65 0.74 -4.95 -3.22
CA PRO A 65 0.92 -4.66 -1.80
C PRO A 65 1.84 -3.46 -1.61
N VAL A 66 1.54 -2.62 -0.62
CA VAL A 66 2.35 -1.46 -0.28
C VAL A 66 2.52 -1.31 1.23
N VAL A 67 3.52 -0.52 1.65
CA VAL A 67 3.71 -0.08 3.02
C VAL A 67 3.94 1.44 3.07
N PHE A 68 3.79 1.99 4.28
CA PHE A 68 3.78 3.43 4.52
C PHE A 68 4.84 3.85 5.56
N GLY A 69 4.64 5.03 6.17
CA GLY A 69 5.59 5.57 7.15
C GLY A 69 5.34 5.11 8.58
N ASN A 70 4.08 4.99 9.01
CA ASN A 70 3.72 4.51 10.35
C ASN A 70 2.36 3.79 10.34
N LYS A 71 1.98 3.20 11.47
CA LYS A 71 0.70 2.49 11.62
C LYS A 71 -0.51 3.43 11.68
N SER A 72 -0.32 4.73 11.86
CA SER A 72 -1.41 5.70 11.82
C SER A 72 -1.77 6.00 10.37
N LEU A 73 -2.86 5.43 9.90
CA LEU A 73 -3.36 5.57 8.53
C LEU A 73 -4.15 6.87 8.28
N GLY A 74 -4.16 7.81 9.24
CA GLY A 74 -4.80 9.11 9.05
C GLY A 74 -4.04 10.01 8.07
N ASP A 75 -4.70 11.09 7.63
CA ASP A 75 -4.12 12.07 6.70
C ASP A 75 -2.85 12.73 7.27
N LYS A 76 -1.92 13.07 6.40
CA LYS A 76 -0.71 13.83 6.76
C LYS A 76 -1.07 15.21 7.29
N MET A 77 -0.50 15.55 8.45
CA MET A 77 -0.79 16.81 9.15
C MET A 77 0.38 17.79 9.07
N VAL A 78 1.60 17.30 9.32
CA VAL A 78 2.82 18.11 9.43
C VAL A 78 4.03 17.35 8.91
N GLU A 79 5.12 18.08 8.65
CA GLU A 79 6.42 17.48 8.38
C GLU A 79 6.87 16.60 9.56
N GLY A 80 7.45 15.44 9.28
CA GLY A 80 7.96 14.51 10.30
C GLY A 80 6.91 13.61 10.95
N ASP A 81 5.62 13.75 10.65
CA ASP A 81 4.55 12.89 11.21
C ASP A 81 4.53 11.47 10.62
N ARG A 82 5.34 11.22 9.61
CA ARG A 82 5.45 9.95 8.89
C ARG A 82 4.14 9.44 8.29
N LYS A 83 3.13 10.29 8.15
CA LYS A 83 1.86 9.94 7.53
C LYS A 83 1.88 10.18 6.03
N THR A 84 1.18 9.33 5.29
CA THR A 84 0.93 9.49 3.86
C THR A 84 -0.27 10.41 3.66
N PRO A 85 -0.18 11.46 2.81
CA PRO A 85 -1.26 12.39 2.60
C PRO A 85 -2.45 11.75 1.89
N GLU A 86 -3.66 12.23 2.20
CA GLU A 86 -4.90 11.87 1.50
C GLU A 86 -5.32 12.95 0.55
N GLY A 87 -5.77 12.52 -0.64
CA GLY A 87 -6.21 13.43 -1.69
C GLY A 87 -5.94 12.91 -3.10
N SER A 88 -5.99 13.82 -4.06
CA SER A 88 -5.68 13.55 -5.46
C SER A 88 -4.40 14.26 -5.86
N PHE A 89 -3.47 13.48 -6.41
CA PHE A 89 -2.13 13.90 -6.79
C PHE A 89 -1.84 13.50 -8.23
N LYS A 90 -0.69 13.96 -8.74
CA LYS A 90 -0.14 13.53 -10.03
C LYS A 90 1.30 13.11 -9.89
N ILE A 91 1.71 12.14 -10.69
CA ILE A 91 3.13 11.81 -10.86
C ILE A 91 3.79 12.92 -11.65
N ILE A 92 4.81 13.56 -11.07
CA ILE A 92 5.53 14.69 -11.67
C ILE A 92 6.93 14.36 -12.16
N ASN A 93 7.50 13.26 -11.68
CA ASN A 93 8.79 12.77 -12.15
C ASN A 93 8.92 11.26 -11.94
N LYS A 94 9.82 10.66 -12.73
CA LYS A 94 10.18 9.23 -12.64
C LYS A 94 11.68 9.13 -12.88
N ARG A 95 12.38 8.39 -12.00
CA ARG A 95 13.83 8.19 -12.16
C ARG A 95 14.34 6.99 -11.35
N PRO A 96 15.47 6.39 -11.71
CA PRO A 96 16.21 5.48 -10.84
C PRO A 96 16.62 6.17 -9.53
N HIS A 97 16.77 5.38 -8.46
CA HIS A 97 17.21 5.89 -7.17
C HIS A 97 18.17 4.90 -6.49
N GLN A 98 19.31 5.39 -5.99
CA GLN A 98 20.37 4.52 -5.46
C GLN A 98 19.94 3.68 -4.24
N LYS A 99 19.11 4.26 -3.35
CA LYS A 99 18.67 3.59 -2.12
C LYS A 99 17.35 2.83 -2.29
N TRP A 100 16.45 3.31 -3.14
CA TRP A 100 15.06 2.85 -3.23
C TRP A 100 14.71 2.42 -4.64
N HIS A 101 15.68 1.84 -5.34
CA HIS A 101 15.55 1.26 -6.67
C HIS A 101 15.07 2.25 -7.74
N LYS A 102 13.81 2.64 -7.68
CA LYS A 102 13.17 3.66 -8.53
C LYS A 102 12.25 4.54 -7.69
N ILE A 103 11.92 5.73 -8.23
CA ILE A 103 11.04 6.69 -7.57
C ILE A 103 10.11 7.35 -8.58
N MET A 104 8.84 7.48 -8.23
CA MET A 104 7.81 8.26 -8.91
C MET A 104 7.32 9.33 -7.95
N GLY A 105 7.76 10.57 -8.13
CA GLY A 105 7.44 11.70 -7.27
C GLY A 105 6.01 12.20 -7.50
N LEU A 106 5.32 12.56 -6.41
CA LEU A 106 4.00 13.16 -6.42
C LEU A 106 4.08 14.68 -6.27
N ASP A 107 3.09 15.41 -6.78
CA ASP A 107 2.97 16.88 -6.69
C ASP A 107 2.51 17.37 -5.30
N TYR A 108 2.72 16.55 -4.25
CA TYR A 108 2.45 16.98 -2.88
C TYR A 108 3.54 17.98 -2.40
N PRO A 109 3.14 19.11 -1.74
CA PRO A 109 1.78 19.54 -1.40
C PRO A 109 1.08 20.28 -2.55
N THR A 110 -0.17 19.88 -2.85
CA THR A 110 -1.06 20.55 -3.79
C THR A 110 -1.71 21.79 -3.17
N LYS A 111 -2.48 22.56 -3.97
CA LYS A 111 -3.30 23.67 -3.48
C LYS A 111 -4.24 23.24 -2.36
N GLU A 112 -4.92 22.10 -2.53
CA GLU A 112 -5.81 21.53 -1.52
C GLU A 112 -5.07 21.12 -0.26
N SER A 113 -3.85 20.58 -0.39
CA SER A 113 -3.00 20.24 0.75
C SER A 113 -2.65 21.48 1.57
N TRP A 114 -2.30 22.59 0.90
CA TRP A 114 -2.03 23.88 1.56
C TRP A 114 -3.29 24.47 2.22
N GLU A 115 -4.45 24.35 1.60
CA GLU A 115 -5.72 24.81 2.18
C GLU A 115 -6.05 24.04 3.47
N LYS A 116 -6.02 22.71 3.42
CA LYS A 116 -6.19 21.86 4.62
C LYS A 116 -5.18 22.23 5.72
N PHE A 117 -3.93 22.43 5.37
CA PHE A 117 -2.87 22.77 6.33
C PHE A 117 -3.12 24.12 7.01
N ARG A 118 -3.47 25.17 6.23
CA ARG A 118 -3.83 26.49 6.78
C ARG A 118 -5.05 26.45 7.70
N GLN A 119 -6.09 25.73 7.30
CA GLN A 119 -7.28 25.54 8.15
C GLN A 119 -6.96 24.86 9.49
N ARG A 120 -6.09 23.84 9.47
CA ARG A 120 -5.64 23.15 10.69
C ARG A 120 -4.86 24.07 11.61
N LYS A 121 -3.99 24.93 11.07
CA LYS A 121 -3.29 25.98 11.83
C LYS A 121 -4.28 26.99 12.44
N ALA A 122 -5.19 27.50 11.66
CA ALA A 122 -6.18 28.48 12.12
C ALA A 122 -7.08 27.94 13.24
N LYS A 123 -7.36 26.64 13.22
CA LYS A 123 -8.14 25.94 14.27
C LYS A 123 -7.29 25.47 15.47
N GLY A 124 -6.00 25.74 15.50
CA GLY A 124 -5.11 25.26 16.55
C GLY A 124 -4.91 23.72 16.60
N ILE A 125 -5.28 22.99 15.54
CA ILE A 125 -5.14 21.53 15.47
C ILE A 125 -3.67 21.14 15.34
N ILE A 126 -2.86 21.99 14.68
CA ILE A 126 -1.41 21.83 14.53
C ILE A 126 -0.70 23.10 15.02
N PRO A 127 0.56 22.98 15.49
CA PRO A 127 1.32 24.14 15.99
C PRO A 127 1.46 25.26 14.92
N ALA A 128 1.47 26.50 15.36
CA ALA A 128 1.69 27.64 14.47
C ALA A 128 3.04 27.56 13.74
N THR A 129 4.05 26.96 14.38
CA THR A 129 5.40 26.74 13.84
C THR A 129 5.51 25.53 12.89
N ALA A 130 4.45 24.71 12.79
CA ALA A 130 4.47 23.52 11.96
C ALA A 130 4.75 23.83 10.49
N ARG A 131 5.44 22.90 9.81
CA ARG A 131 5.69 22.89 8.36
C ARG A 131 4.87 21.80 7.71
N ILE A 132 4.43 22.01 6.47
CA ILE A 132 3.60 21.02 5.75
C ILE A 132 4.42 19.80 5.30
N GLY A 133 5.71 19.99 5.02
CA GLY A 133 6.58 18.98 4.42
C GLY A 133 6.35 18.79 2.92
N GLY A 134 7.03 17.80 2.34
CA GLY A 134 6.98 17.51 0.90
C GLY A 134 7.72 16.24 0.56
N GLY A 135 8.02 16.04 -0.75
CA GLY A 135 8.82 14.91 -1.20
C GLY A 135 8.11 13.57 -1.10
N ILE A 136 6.78 13.54 -1.16
CA ILE A 136 6.01 12.29 -1.20
C ILE A 136 6.17 11.62 -2.55
N ALA A 137 6.41 10.32 -2.53
CA ALA A 137 6.65 9.51 -3.71
C ALA A 137 6.15 8.07 -3.54
N ILE A 138 6.01 7.39 -4.68
CA ILE A 138 5.92 5.94 -4.77
C ILE A 138 7.33 5.44 -5.11
N HIS A 139 7.88 4.50 -4.35
CA HIS A 139 9.25 4.02 -4.54
C HIS A 139 9.43 2.56 -4.12
N GLY A 140 10.56 1.96 -4.45
CA GLY A 140 10.91 0.61 -4.02
C GLY A 140 11.51 0.56 -2.63
N THR A 141 11.98 -0.62 -2.27
CA THR A 141 12.69 -0.90 -1.01
C THR A 141 14.20 -0.70 -1.19
N TRP A 142 14.97 -0.91 -0.11
CA TRP A 142 16.41 -1.10 -0.24
C TRP A 142 16.72 -2.39 -1.01
N PRO A 143 17.90 -2.50 -1.59
CA PRO A 143 18.31 -3.74 -2.24
C PRO A 143 18.15 -4.95 -1.30
N ASN A 144 17.49 -6.00 -1.78
CA ASN A 144 17.23 -7.26 -1.06
C ASN A 144 16.37 -7.14 0.21
N ASP A 145 15.56 -6.09 0.36
CA ASP A 145 14.74 -5.84 1.55
C ASP A 145 13.23 -5.79 1.24
N ASP A 146 12.78 -6.55 0.24
CA ASP A 146 11.36 -6.59 -0.15
C ASP A 146 10.46 -7.23 0.91
N LEU A 147 11.02 -8.00 1.84
CA LEU A 147 10.31 -8.60 2.97
C LEU A 147 9.60 -7.58 3.86
N VAL A 148 10.07 -6.33 3.92
CA VAL A 148 9.37 -5.27 4.67
C VAL A 148 7.96 -5.01 4.14
N VAL A 149 7.72 -5.26 2.84
CA VAL A 149 6.39 -5.15 2.23
C VAL A 149 5.54 -6.35 2.62
N ASP A 150 6.11 -7.56 2.60
CA ASP A 150 5.42 -8.81 2.97
C ASP A 150 4.99 -8.81 4.43
N ASP A 151 5.83 -8.27 5.31
CA ASP A 151 5.61 -8.20 6.75
C ASP A 151 4.80 -6.99 7.21
N TYR A 152 4.23 -6.19 6.30
CA TYR A 152 3.52 -4.94 6.63
C TYR A 152 4.34 -3.98 7.50
N THR A 153 5.66 -3.99 7.34
CA THR A 153 6.56 -3.12 8.10
C THR A 153 6.56 -1.72 7.51
N ASN A 154 5.92 -0.78 8.22
CA ASN A 154 5.90 0.63 7.85
C ASN A 154 7.21 1.33 8.25
N TRP A 155 7.96 1.87 7.29
CA TRP A 155 9.31 2.41 7.52
C TRP A 155 9.57 3.78 6.89
N THR A 156 8.75 4.24 5.93
CA THR A 156 9.00 5.48 5.18
C THR A 156 8.76 6.75 6.02
N GLN A 157 9.01 7.90 5.45
CA GLN A 157 8.68 9.20 6.06
C GLN A 157 7.34 9.76 5.53
N GLY A 158 6.48 8.88 4.99
CA GLY A 158 5.17 9.21 4.42
C GLY A 158 5.02 8.87 2.94
N CYS A 159 6.04 8.31 2.32
CA CYS A 159 5.99 7.74 0.98
C CYS A 159 5.25 6.40 0.97
N ILE A 160 4.92 5.94 -0.23
CA ILE A 160 4.34 4.63 -0.52
C ILE A 160 5.47 3.73 -1.05
N ALA A 161 5.75 2.61 -0.39
CA ALA A 161 6.80 1.70 -0.81
C ALA A 161 6.22 0.36 -1.29
N LEU A 162 6.75 -0.14 -2.42
CA LEU A 162 6.46 -1.43 -3.03
C LEU A 162 7.70 -2.31 -3.03
N ARG A 163 7.53 -3.60 -3.33
CA ARG A 163 8.66 -4.45 -3.74
C ARG A 163 9.31 -3.88 -5.01
N ASN A 164 10.59 -4.13 -5.17
CA ASN A 164 11.33 -3.60 -6.31
C ASN A 164 10.80 -4.12 -7.66
N GLU A 165 10.45 -5.41 -7.75
CA GLU A 165 9.87 -6.00 -8.95
C GLU A 165 8.49 -5.44 -9.29
N ASP A 166 7.62 -5.23 -8.28
CA ASP A 166 6.31 -4.64 -8.46
C ASP A 166 6.41 -3.20 -8.97
N LEU A 167 7.37 -2.45 -8.42
CA LEU A 167 7.66 -1.09 -8.87
C LEU A 167 8.22 -1.08 -10.30
N ASP A 168 9.08 -2.02 -10.66
CA ASP A 168 9.60 -2.14 -12.02
C ASP A 168 8.48 -2.27 -13.03
N GLU A 169 7.51 -3.11 -12.73
CA GLU A 169 6.35 -3.31 -13.59
C GLU A 169 5.53 -2.02 -13.73
N ILE A 170 5.11 -1.41 -12.61
CA ILE A 170 4.33 -0.16 -12.62
C ILE A 170 5.09 0.96 -13.33
N PHE A 171 6.38 1.03 -13.13
CA PHE A 171 7.24 2.04 -13.73
C PHE A 171 7.27 1.96 -15.27
N THR A 172 7.00 0.81 -15.87
CA THR A 172 6.99 0.67 -17.34
C THR A 172 5.79 1.35 -17.99
N TYR A 173 4.61 1.20 -17.42
CA TYR A 173 3.35 1.62 -18.05
C TYR A 173 2.68 2.85 -17.44
N VAL A 174 3.12 3.32 -16.28
CA VAL A 174 2.56 4.53 -15.64
C VAL A 174 3.33 5.76 -16.10
N PRO A 175 2.74 6.68 -16.90
CA PRO A 175 3.43 7.88 -17.38
C PRO A 175 3.46 9.00 -16.33
N ILE A 176 4.31 10.01 -16.57
CA ILE A 176 4.24 11.30 -15.87
C ILE A 176 2.89 11.94 -16.19
N GLY A 177 2.27 12.58 -15.21
CA GLY A 177 0.91 13.15 -15.31
C GLY A 177 -0.20 12.20 -14.82
N THR A 178 0.11 10.90 -14.61
CA THR A 178 -0.86 9.94 -14.09
C THR A 178 -1.47 10.42 -12.78
N LYS A 179 -2.80 10.36 -12.69
CA LYS A 179 -3.55 10.67 -11.48
C LYS A 179 -3.34 9.59 -10.42
N VAL A 180 -3.08 10.01 -9.18
CA VAL A 180 -2.95 9.15 -8.01
C VAL A 180 -3.93 9.63 -6.95
N THR A 181 -4.91 8.80 -6.60
CA THR A 181 -5.81 9.06 -5.48
C THR A 181 -5.33 8.26 -4.27
N ILE A 182 -5.18 8.92 -3.13
CA ILE A 182 -4.79 8.30 -1.86
C ILE A 182 -5.92 8.48 -0.87
N ARG A 183 -6.40 7.40 -0.30
CA ARG A 183 -7.48 7.38 0.70
C ARG A 183 -7.17 6.43 1.86
N LYS A 184 -7.94 6.59 2.92
CA LYS A 184 -8.05 5.62 4.01
C LYS A 184 -9.14 4.62 3.68
#